data_2cf3980586f11f52ef0af3b0bbab8091
#
_entry.id   2cf3980586f11f52ef0af3b0bbab8091
#
_cell.length_a   1.000
_cell.length_b   1.000
_cell.length_c   1.000
_cell.angle_alpha   90.00
_cell.angle_beta   90.00
_cell.angle_gamma   90.00
#
_symmetry.space_group_name_H-M   'P 1'
#
loop_
_entity.id
_entity.type
_entity.pdbx_description
1 polymer ?
#
loop_
_entity_poly.entity_id
_entity_poly.type
_entity_poly.pdbx_seq_one_letter_code
_entity_poly.pdbx_strand_id
1 'polypeptide(L)'
;TVKIFAVYFTPLDSSFFPNLDELDFLQEGHRLEFSENNNSNSDLEIKGVVYNEMKGAMSSISSQLWHGLSRHLYSSSTYKHNSGGNPENILDLTHEYLVDFHQKHYHPSNATFFTFGNVNPNEVQEFISKNVLQDFDPSDEIIGVKNEDRISKPKTVTEFYNPMPGDENNHHIVLSWLLRESHDPVELLES
;
A
#
# COMPACT_ATOMS: atom_id res chain seq x y z
N THR A 1 -10.64 4.71 -3.34
CA THR A 1 -10.77 4.67 -4.81
C THR A 1 -9.45 4.17 -5.38
N VAL A 2 -9.48 2.99 -6.00
CA VAL A 2 -8.32 2.46 -6.72
C VAL A 2 -8.21 3.20 -8.04
N LYS A 3 -7.11 3.93 -8.26
CA LYS A 3 -6.86 4.60 -9.55
C LYS A 3 -5.97 3.68 -10.38
N ILE A 4 -6.54 3.09 -11.43
CA ILE A 4 -5.81 2.23 -12.35
C ILE A 4 -5.39 3.06 -13.56
N PHE A 5 -4.08 3.20 -13.75
CA PHE A 5 -3.50 3.84 -14.94
C PHE A 5 -3.15 2.74 -15.95
N ALA A 6 -4.03 2.50 -16.91
CA ALA A 6 -3.75 1.54 -17.97
C ALA A 6 -3.29 2.27 -19.24
N VAL A 7 -2.00 2.14 -19.56
CA VAL A 7 -1.44 2.59 -20.85
C VAL A 7 -1.53 1.48 -21.91
N TYR A 8 -1.68 0.22 -21.48
CA TYR A 8 -1.88 -0.97 -22.31
C TYR A 8 -2.88 -1.93 -21.66
N PHE A 9 -3.55 -2.76 -22.48
CA PHE A 9 -4.69 -3.61 -22.09
C PHE A 9 -4.37 -4.75 -21.08
N THR A 10 -3.12 -5.10 -20.90
CA THR A 10 -2.67 -6.13 -19.95
C THR A 10 -2.88 -5.82 -18.45
N PRO A 11 -2.88 -4.56 -17.97
CA PRO A 11 -3.09 -4.27 -16.55
C PRO A 11 -4.51 -4.54 -16.03
N LEU A 12 -5.52 -4.66 -16.89
CA LEU A 12 -6.89 -4.91 -16.45
C LEU A 12 -7.04 -6.34 -15.92
N ASP A 13 -6.49 -7.31 -16.61
CA ASP A 13 -6.54 -8.72 -16.20
C ASP A 13 -5.84 -8.90 -14.84
N SER A 14 -4.63 -8.35 -14.70
CA SER A 14 -3.89 -8.46 -13.44
C SER A 14 -4.48 -7.66 -12.28
N SER A 15 -5.34 -6.68 -12.55
CA SER A 15 -6.00 -5.91 -11.49
C SER A 15 -7.31 -6.53 -11.03
N PHE A 16 -8.14 -7.01 -11.96
CA PHE A 16 -9.48 -7.54 -11.66
C PHE A 16 -9.53 -9.06 -11.60
N PHE A 17 -8.64 -9.74 -12.32
CA PHE A 17 -8.58 -11.20 -12.40
C PHE A 17 -7.15 -11.72 -12.15
N PRO A 18 -6.47 -11.29 -11.07
CA PRO A 18 -5.13 -11.79 -10.78
C PRO A 18 -5.17 -13.28 -10.46
N ASN A 19 -4.09 -13.96 -10.77
CA ASN A 19 -3.86 -15.27 -10.20
C ASN A 19 -3.45 -15.09 -8.73
N LEU A 20 -4.31 -15.50 -7.80
CA LEU A 20 -4.07 -15.40 -6.36
C LEU A 20 -3.86 -16.79 -5.77
N ASP A 21 -2.91 -17.54 -6.31
CA ASP A 21 -2.55 -18.85 -5.79
C ASP A 21 -1.83 -18.76 -4.44
N GLU A 22 -2.02 -19.76 -3.60
CA GLU A 22 -1.33 -19.87 -2.31
C GLU A 22 0.20 -19.86 -2.48
N LEU A 23 0.69 -20.47 -3.56
CA LEU A 23 2.13 -20.49 -3.87
C LEU A 23 2.66 -19.09 -4.17
N ASP A 24 1.92 -18.27 -4.93
CA ASP A 24 2.28 -16.87 -5.21
C ASP A 24 2.29 -16.06 -3.92
N PHE A 25 1.30 -16.25 -3.05
CA PHE A 25 1.30 -15.62 -1.74
C PHE A 25 2.52 -15.99 -0.89
N LEU A 26 2.90 -17.27 -0.84
CA LEU A 26 4.06 -17.73 -0.10
C LEU A 26 5.38 -17.21 -0.68
N GLN A 27 5.44 -17.04 -2.00
CA GLN A 27 6.62 -16.52 -2.67
C GLN A 27 6.77 -15.01 -2.48
N GLU A 28 5.71 -14.27 -2.71
CA GLU A 28 5.72 -12.80 -2.67
C GLU A 28 5.54 -12.25 -1.25
N GLY A 29 4.64 -12.80 -0.47
CA GLY A 29 4.33 -12.36 0.89
C GLY A 29 5.39 -12.78 1.89
N HIS A 30 5.19 -13.95 2.48
CA HIS A 30 6.14 -14.54 3.43
C HIS A 30 5.98 -16.06 3.53
N ARG A 31 7.07 -16.74 3.88
CA ARG A 31 7.12 -18.16 4.21
C ARG A 31 8.29 -18.48 5.14
N LEU A 32 8.24 -19.62 5.77
CA LEU A 32 9.38 -20.19 6.46
C LEU A 32 10.17 -21.11 5.53
N GLU A 33 11.47 -20.94 5.51
CA GLU A 33 12.38 -21.73 4.69
C GLU A 33 13.65 -22.05 5.49
N PHE A 34 14.27 -23.21 5.24
CA PHE A 34 15.56 -23.51 5.83
C PHE A 34 16.65 -22.59 5.27
N SER A 35 17.54 -22.09 6.13
CA SER A 35 18.64 -21.20 5.73
C SER A 35 19.60 -21.85 4.72
N GLU A 36 19.74 -23.16 4.79
CA GLU A 36 20.50 -23.95 3.81
C GLU A 36 19.54 -24.85 3.01
N ASN A 37 19.61 -24.74 1.70
CA ASN A 37 18.80 -25.56 0.83
C ASN A 37 19.06 -27.06 1.07
N ASN A 38 17.99 -27.85 1.17
CA ASN A 38 18.02 -29.28 1.41
C ASN A 38 18.65 -29.73 2.73
N ASN A 39 18.83 -28.83 3.71
CA ASN A 39 19.31 -29.15 5.04
C ASN A 39 18.24 -28.86 6.09
N SER A 40 17.45 -29.88 6.46
CA SER A 40 16.39 -29.76 7.47
C SER A 40 16.90 -29.54 8.91
N ASN A 41 18.20 -29.57 9.12
CA ASN A 41 18.82 -29.26 10.42
C ASN A 41 19.35 -27.83 10.51
N SER A 42 19.28 -27.07 9.41
CA SER A 42 19.63 -25.65 9.43
C SER A 42 18.53 -24.80 10.08
N ASP A 43 18.85 -23.58 10.45
CA ASP A 43 17.91 -22.64 11.04
C ASP A 43 16.78 -22.31 10.05
N LEU A 44 15.61 -22.00 10.60
CA LEU A 44 14.48 -21.49 9.83
C LEU A 44 14.59 -19.97 9.68
N GLU A 45 14.39 -19.50 8.47
CA GLU A 45 14.36 -18.09 8.11
C GLU A 45 13.00 -17.71 7.49
N ILE A 46 12.58 -16.48 7.72
CA ILE A 46 11.43 -15.91 7.04
C ILE A 46 11.91 -15.33 5.71
N LYS A 47 11.31 -15.79 4.61
CA LYS A 47 11.56 -15.30 3.26
C LYS A 47 10.25 -14.86 2.61
N GLY A 48 10.33 -13.92 1.70
CA GLY A 48 9.24 -13.36 0.91
C GLY A 48 9.74 -12.10 0.22
N VAL A 49 9.29 -11.85 -1.00
CA VAL A 49 9.75 -10.69 -1.78
C VAL A 49 9.34 -9.41 -1.08
N VAL A 50 8.03 -9.22 -0.85
CA VAL A 50 7.48 -8.02 -0.20
C VAL A 50 7.98 -7.88 1.23
N TYR A 51 8.04 -8.98 1.99
CA TYR A 51 8.57 -8.96 3.35
C TYR A 51 10.01 -8.44 3.40
N ASN A 52 10.89 -8.96 2.53
CA ASN A 52 12.29 -8.54 2.49
C ASN A 52 12.47 -7.12 1.99
N GLU A 53 11.68 -6.70 0.99
CA GLU A 53 11.67 -5.34 0.50
C GLU A 53 11.28 -4.35 1.59
N MET A 54 10.20 -4.60 2.31
CA MET A 54 9.74 -3.73 3.39
C MET A 54 10.68 -3.74 4.58
N LYS A 55 11.28 -4.87 4.91
CA LYS A 55 12.33 -4.95 5.93
C LYS A 55 13.54 -4.10 5.54
N GLY A 56 13.95 -4.13 4.27
CA GLY A 56 15.02 -3.29 3.74
C GLY A 56 14.65 -1.79 3.77
N ALA A 57 13.46 -1.44 3.29
CA ALA A 57 12.98 -0.06 3.30
C ALA A 57 12.91 0.53 4.70
N MET A 58 12.46 -0.24 5.69
CA MET A 58 12.36 0.20 7.09
C MET A 58 13.70 0.20 7.85
N SER A 59 14.79 -0.24 7.24
CA SER A 59 16.13 -0.10 7.83
C SER A 59 16.67 1.34 7.79
N SER A 60 16.13 2.19 6.91
CA SER A 60 16.53 3.58 6.76
C SER A 60 15.92 4.46 7.85
N ILE A 61 16.73 5.30 8.50
CA ILE A 61 16.28 6.29 9.50
C ILE A 61 15.23 7.23 8.90
N SER A 62 15.45 7.69 7.67
CA SER A 62 14.49 8.56 6.98
C SER A 62 13.13 7.90 6.79
N SER A 63 13.10 6.62 6.44
CA SER A 63 11.85 5.85 6.32
C SER A 63 11.16 5.69 7.66
N GLN A 64 11.90 5.36 8.71
CA GLN A 64 11.35 5.24 10.07
C GLN A 64 10.77 6.56 10.56
N LEU A 65 11.46 7.69 10.33
CA LEU A 65 10.96 9.02 10.65
C LEU A 65 9.66 9.34 9.90
N TRP A 66 9.63 9.07 8.60
CA TRP A 66 8.44 9.32 7.78
C TRP A 66 7.24 8.50 8.23
N HIS A 67 7.43 7.21 8.51
CA HIS A 67 6.36 6.33 8.97
C HIS A 67 5.91 6.66 10.41
N GLY A 68 6.85 7.01 11.28
CA GLY A 68 6.54 7.53 12.62
C GLY A 68 5.70 8.80 12.54
N LEU A 69 6.13 9.76 11.72
CA LEU A 69 5.41 10.99 11.47
C LEU A 69 3.99 10.73 10.97
N SER A 70 3.82 9.92 9.93
CA SER A 70 2.52 9.59 9.35
C SER A 70 1.59 8.95 10.37
N ARG A 71 2.08 8.01 11.17
CA ARG A 71 1.31 7.35 12.23
C ARG A 71 0.77 8.32 13.29
N HIS A 72 1.52 9.38 13.58
CA HIS A 72 1.14 10.36 14.59
C HIS A 72 0.35 11.55 14.03
N LEU A 73 0.55 11.88 12.77
CA LEU A 73 -0.13 12.96 12.08
C LEU A 73 -1.54 12.53 11.62
N TYR A 74 -1.66 11.28 11.13
CA TYR A 74 -2.92 10.69 10.70
C TYR A 74 -3.42 9.69 11.75
N SER A 75 -4.39 10.07 12.55
CA SER A 75 -4.89 9.25 13.65
C SER A 75 -6.01 8.30 13.24
N SER A 76 -6.86 8.73 12.32
CA SER A 76 -8.07 8.02 11.89
C SER A 76 -8.01 7.54 10.43
N SER A 77 -7.24 8.23 9.59
CA SER A 77 -7.10 7.91 8.17
C SER A 77 -6.18 6.71 7.92
N THR A 78 -6.38 6.02 6.81
CA THR A 78 -5.51 4.94 6.34
C THR A 78 -4.09 5.41 6.02
N TYR A 79 -3.86 6.70 5.83
CA TYR A 79 -2.53 7.29 5.62
C TYR A 79 -1.57 7.12 6.82
N LYS A 80 -2.06 6.71 7.97
CA LYS A 80 -1.22 6.33 9.12
C LYS A 80 -0.41 5.06 8.88
N HIS A 81 -0.83 4.23 7.94
CA HIS A 81 -0.17 2.97 7.61
C HIS A 81 0.82 3.13 6.46
N ASN A 82 1.88 2.35 6.50
CA ASN A 82 2.78 2.21 5.37
C ASN A 82 2.06 1.45 4.24
N SER A 83 2.01 2.02 3.03
CA SER A 83 1.34 1.41 1.88
C SER A 83 1.96 0.08 1.43
N GLY A 84 3.25 -0.12 1.66
CA GLY A 84 3.94 -1.38 1.41
C GLY A 84 3.82 -2.41 2.54
N GLY A 85 3.22 -2.01 3.66
CA GLY A 85 3.07 -2.83 4.86
C GLY A 85 4.21 -2.65 5.86
N ASN A 86 3.93 -2.99 7.12
CA ASN A 86 4.95 -3.10 8.15
C ASN A 86 5.48 -4.53 8.19
N PRO A 87 6.80 -4.76 8.13
CA PRO A 87 7.39 -6.10 8.16
C PRO A 87 6.84 -6.99 9.28
N GLU A 88 6.63 -6.44 10.47
CA GLU A 88 6.09 -7.18 11.60
C GLU A 88 4.65 -7.68 11.34
N ASN A 89 3.82 -6.86 10.70
CA ASN A 89 2.43 -7.19 10.42
C ASN A 89 2.26 -8.03 9.14
N ILE A 90 3.22 -7.99 8.22
CA ILE A 90 3.19 -8.84 7.03
C ILE A 90 3.16 -10.33 7.44
N LEU A 91 3.81 -10.68 8.55
CA LEU A 91 3.86 -12.05 9.03
C LEU A 91 2.52 -12.57 9.57
N ASP A 92 1.59 -11.69 9.89
CA ASP A 92 0.24 -12.04 10.35
C ASP A 92 -0.75 -12.24 9.19
N LEU A 93 -0.35 -11.90 7.95
CA LEU A 93 -1.21 -12.03 6.79
C LEU A 93 -1.34 -13.48 6.36
N THR A 94 -2.52 -13.83 5.87
CA THR A 94 -2.82 -15.15 5.30
C THR A 94 -3.23 -15.02 3.84
N HIS A 95 -3.12 -16.11 3.10
CA HIS A 95 -3.60 -16.17 1.72
C HIS A 95 -5.10 -15.85 1.63
N GLU A 96 -5.91 -16.39 2.53
CA GLU A 96 -7.34 -16.10 2.59
C GLU A 96 -7.63 -14.62 2.77
N TYR A 97 -6.87 -13.94 3.66
CA TYR A 97 -7.01 -12.50 3.86
C TYR A 97 -6.66 -11.72 2.59
N LEU A 98 -5.64 -12.12 1.84
CA LEU A 98 -5.27 -11.50 0.56
C LEU A 98 -6.41 -11.63 -0.46
N VAL A 99 -6.99 -12.82 -0.59
CA VAL A 99 -8.10 -13.09 -1.52
C VAL A 99 -9.33 -12.24 -1.15
N ASP A 100 -9.72 -12.25 0.13
CA ASP A 100 -10.86 -11.48 0.63
C ASP A 100 -10.66 -9.97 0.43
N PHE A 101 -9.45 -9.48 0.71
CA PHE A 101 -9.10 -8.09 0.51
C PHE A 101 -9.21 -7.69 -0.96
N HIS A 102 -8.68 -8.52 -1.87
CA HIS A 102 -8.75 -8.26 -3.30
C HIS A 102 -10.21 -8.22 -3.77
N GLN A 103 -11.01 -9.23 -3.46
CA GLN A 103 -12.42 -9.29 -3.85
C GLN A 103 -13.22 -8.08 -3.37
N LYS A 104 -12.94 -7.62 -2.15
CA LYS A 104 -13.63 -6.47 -1.58
C LYS A 104 -13.21 -5.13 -2.20
N HIS A 105 -11.92 -4.93 -2.44
CA HIS A 105 -11.37 -3.61 -2.78
C HIS A 105 -11.16 -3.39 -4.28
N TYR A 106 -10.98 -4.46 -5.06
CA TYR A 106 -10.69 -4.40 -6.49
C TYR A 106 -11.93 -4.60 -7.38
N HIS A 107 -13.06 -4.13 -6.90
CA HIS A 107 -14.31 -4.17 -7.65
C HIS A 107 -14.39 -3.00 -8.66
N PRO A 108 -14.86 -3.20 -9.92
CA PRO A 108 -14.94 -2.12 -10.93
C PRO A 108 -15.78 -0.93 -10.52
N SER A 109 -16.86 -1.12 -9.72
CA SER A 109 -17.66 -0.02 -9.18
C SER A 109 -16.86 0.92 -8.27
N ASN A 110 -15.72 0.50 -7.75
CA ASN A 110 -14.80 1.29 -6.94
C ASN A 110 -13.58 1.79 -7.73
N ALA A 111 -13.57 1.59 -9.04
CA ALA A 111 -12.46 1.95 -9.92
C ALA A 111 -12.77 3.19 -10.76
N THR A 112 -11.74 3.94 -11.10
CA THR A 112 -11.79 5.01 -12.11
C THR A 112 -10.84 4.65 -13.23
N PHE A 113 -11.37 4.47 -14.42
CA PHE A 113 -10.60 4.21 -15.62
C PHE A 113 -10.17 5.54 -16.25
N PHE A 114 -8.88 5.72 -16.46
CA PHE A 114 -8.33 6.89 -17.13
C PHE A 114 -7.44 6.44 -18.27
N THR A 115 -7.72 6.92 -19.48
CA THR A 115 -6.91 6.64 -20.68
C THR A 115 -6.41 7.94 -21.28
N PHE A 116 -5.16 7.95 -21.71
CA PHE A 116 -4.52 9.09 -22.35
C PHE A 116 -3.77 8.64 -23.60
N GLY A 117 -3.89 9.43 -24.68
CA GLY A 117 -3.17 9.17 -25.93
C GLY A 117 -4.09 9.28 -27.15
N ASN A 118 -3.55 8.97 -28.32
CA ASN A 118 -4.29 8.95 -29.58
C ASN A 118 -5.05 7.61 -29.72
N VAL A 119 -6.04 7.41 -28.90
CA VAL A 119 -6.90 6.22 -28.88
C VAL A 119 -8.36 6.62 -29.05
N ASN A 120 -9.15 5.74 -29.69
CA ASN A 120 -10.58 5.96 -29.83
C ASN A 120 -11.28 5.65 -28.49
N PRO A 121 -11.94 6.62 -27.85
CA PRO A 121 -12.60 6.39 -26.56
C PRO A 121 -13.66 5.29 -26.58
N ASN A 122 -14.39 5.17 -27.69
CA ASN A 122 -15.43 4.15 -27.81
C ASN A 122 -14.87 2.74 -27.83
N GLU A 123 -13.73 2.53 -28.52
CA GLU A 123 -13.06 1.24 -28.56
C GLU A 123 -12.54 0.85 -27.17
N VAL A 124 -12.00 1.82 -26.42
CA VAL A 124 -11.53 1.59 -25.04
C VAL A 124 -12.69 1.24 -24.11
N GLN A 125 -13.80 1.99 -24.20
CA GLN A 125 -14.99 1.72 -23.38
C GLN A 125 -15.60 0.35 -23.70
N GLU A 126 -15.70 0.00 -24.99
CA GLU A 126 -16.19 -1.31 -25.42
C GLU A 126 -15.28 -2.42 -24.92
N PHE A 127 -13.96 -2.23 -25.00
CA PHE A 127 -12.99 -3.19 -24.49
C PHE A 127 -13.14 -3.40 -22.98
N ILE A 128 -13.21 -2.33 -22.18
CA ILE A 128 -13.40 -2.41 -20.73
C ILE A 128 -14.73 -3.09 -20.40
N SER A 129 -15.79 -2.70 -21.08
CA SER A 129 -17.12 -3.28 -20.88
C SER A 129 -17.11 -4.80 -21.11
N LYS A 130 -16.50 -5.23 -22.21
CA LYS A 130 -16.48 -6.63 -22.62
C LYS A 130 -15.51 -7.51 -21.82
N ASN A 131 -14.38 -6.95 -21.37
CA ASN A 131 -13.32 -7.76 -20.72
C ASN A 131 -13.30 -7.60 -19.19
N VAL A 132 -14.07 -6.65 -18.65
CA VAL A 132 -14.12 -6.45 -17.19
C VAL A 132 -15.56 -6.36 -16.72
N LEU A 133 -16.32 -5.35 -17.16
CA LEU A 133 -17.59 -5.00 -16.51
C LEU A 133 -18.66 -6.09 -16.62
N GLN A 134 -18.64 -6.89 -17.69
CA GLN A 134 -19.63 -7.96 -17.87
C GLN A 134 -19.56 -9.07 -16.82
N ASP A 135 -18.42 -9.21 -16.14
CA ASP A 135 -18.19 -10.26 -15.15
C ASP A 135 -18.47 -9.80 -13.70
N PHE A 136 -18.94 -8.55 -13.55
CA PHE A 136 -19.26 -7.98 -12.25
C PHE A 136 -20.66 -7.39 -12.23
N ASP A 137 -21.41 -7.68 -11.18
CA ASP A 137 -22.65 -6.98 -10.89
C ASP A 137 -22.36 -5.59 -10.32
N PRO A 138 -23.18 -4.56 -10.64
CA PRO A 138 -23.03 -3.24 -10.06
C PRO A 138 -23.11 -3.27 -8.52
N SER A 139 -22.19 -2.56 -7.86
CA SER A 139 -22.19 -2.41 -6.40
C SER A 139 -22.27 -0.93 -6.02
N ASP A 140 -23.12 -0.63 -5.03
CA ASP A 140 -23.24 0.70 -4.42
C ASP A 140 -22.22 0.91 -3.28
N GLU A 141 -21.43 -0.11 -2.94
CA GLU A 141 -20.40 -0.01 -1.91
C GLU A 141 -19.22 0.82 -2.43
N ILE A 142 -19.11 2.04 -1.93
CA ILE A 142 -17.97 2.92 -2.24
C ILE A 142 -16.96 2.83 -1.12
N ILE A 143 -15.78 2.31 -1.44
CA ILE A 143 -14.66 2.24 -0.53
C ILE A 143 -13.79 3.49 -0.71
N GLY A 144 -13.82 4.38 0.25
CA GLY A 144 -13.07 5.63 0.24
C GLY A 144 -12.24 5.82 1.51
N VAL A 145 -11.27 6.72 1.43
CA VAL A 145 -10.49 7.15 2.59
C VAL A 145 -11.22 8.33 3.23
N LYS A 146 -11.45 8.23 4.54
CA LYS A 146 -12.05 9.34 5.29
C LYS A 146 -11.02 10.45 5.48
N ASN A 147 -11.52 11.69 5.48
CA ASN A 147 -10.70 12.83 5.84
C ASN A 147 -10.22 12.71 7.30
N GLU A 148 -9.01 13.17 7.54
CA GLU A 148 -8.45 13.21 8.87
C GLU A 148 -9.01 14.37 9.67
N ASP A 149 -9.28 14.14 10.95
CA ASP A 149 -9.67 15.20 11.86
C ASP A 149 -8.49 16.13 12.15
N ARG A 150 -8.74 17.43 12.19
CA ARG A 150 -7.70 18.40 12.49
C ARG A 150 -7.16 18.26 13.89
N ILE A 151 -5.84 18.33 14.01
CA ILE A 151 -5.16 18.38 15.31
C ILE A 151 -5.46 19.74 15.95
N SER A 152 -6.20 19.73 17.06
CA SER A 152 -6.65 20.94 17.75
C SER A 152 -5.58 21.57 18.66
N LYS A 153 -4.56 20.83 19.06
CA LYS A 153 -3.48 21.26 19.96
C LYS A 153 -2.15 20.66 19.51
N PRO A 154 -1.04 21.39 19.68
CA PRO A 154 0.29 20.84 19.45
C PRO A 154 0.50 19.54 20.24
N LYS A 155 1.09 18.55 19.59
CA LYS A 155 1.44 17.25 20.18
C LYS A 155 2.94 17.02 20.01
N THR A 156 3.60 16.69 21.11
CA THR A 156 5.01 16.26 21.08
C THR A 156 5.05 14.75 21.27
N VAL A 157 5.76 14.07 20.41
CA VAL A 157 5.97 12.63 20.46
C VAL A 157 7.46 12.35 20.39
N THR A 158 7.91 11.38 21.18
CA THR A 158 9.28 10.87 21.13
C THR A 158 9.23 9.42 20.73
N GLU A 159 9.95 9.07 19.68
CA GLU A 159 10.17 7.70 19.25
C GLU A 159 11.65 7.35 19.28
N PHE A 160 11.95 6.07 19.42
CA PHE A 160 13.30 5.54 19.45
C PHE A 160 13.51 4.70 18.20
N TYR A 161 14.69 4.78 17.64
CA TYR A 161 15.11 3.94 16.52
C TYR A 161 16.44 3.24 16.85
N ASN A 162 16.70 2.15 16.15
CA ASN A 162 17.97 1.47 16.26
C ASN A 162 18.97 2.15 15.32
N PRO A 163 20.02 2.81 15.85
CA PRO A 163 20.98 3.51 15.00
C PRO A 163 21.80 2.52 14.17
N MET A 164 22.19 2.95 12.98
CA MET A 164 23.23 2.26 12.23
C MET A 164 24.59 2.49 12.90
N PRO A 165 25.57 1.57 12.73
CA PRO A 165 26.91 1.81 13.21
C PRO A 165 27.48 3.15 12.71
N GLY A 166 27.89 4.02 13.63
CA GLY A 166 28.34 5.38 13.33
C GLY A 166 27.30 6.49 13.55
N ASP A 167 26.04 6.12 13.76
CA ASP A 167 24.93 7.09 13.96
C ASP A 167 24.39 7.11 15.40
N GLU A 168 25.14 6.55 16.35
CA GLU A 168 24.65 6.30 17.72
C GLU A 168 24.27 7.57 18.51
N ASN A 169 24.75 8.73 18.09
CA ASN A 169 24.49 10.01 18.75
C ASN A 169 23.59 10.96 17.93
N ASN A 170 22.97 10.49 16.87
CA ASN A 170 22.14 11.35 16.04
C ASN A 170 20.73 11.45 16.63
N HIS A 171 20.27 12.70 16.72
CA HIS A 171 18.92 13.03 17.12
C HIS A 171 18.22 13.75 15.96
N HIS A 172 16.96 13.41 15.72
CA HIS A 172 16.17 14.02 14.67
C HIS A 172 14.98 14.73 15.28
N ILE A 173 14.71 15.95 14.83
CA ILE A 173 13.54 16.73 15.20
C ILE A 173 12.75 17.00 13.94
N VAL A 174 11.47 16.65 13.95
CA VAL A 174 10.54 16.89 12.84
C VAL A 174 9.39 17.75 13.35
N LEU A 175 9.09 18.81 12.62
CA LEU A 175 7.91 19.64 12.80
C LEU A 175 6.98 19.42 11.62
N SER A 176 5.71 19.19 11.89
CA SER A 176 4.74 18.90 10.85
C SER A 176 3.37 19.48 11.18
N TRP A 177 2.63 19.77 10.12
CA TRP A 177 1.26 20.28 10.18
C TRP A 177 0.38 19.47 9.25
N LEU A 178 -0.84 19.17 9.70
CA LEU A 178 -1.87 18.61 8.83
C LEU A 178 -2.51 19.79 8.08
N LEU A 179 -2.23 19.88 6.79
CA LEU A 179 -2.84 20.85 5.89
C LEU A 179 -4.23 20.36 5.44
N ARG A 180 -4.94 21.20 4.71
CA ARG A 180 -6.21 20.83 4.08
C ARG A 180 -6.00 19.96 2.85
N GLU A 181 -7.10 19.61 2.20
CA GLU A 181 -7.07 18.75 1.04
C GLU A 181 -6.33 19.40 -0.13
N SER A 182 -5.39 18.66 -0.73
CA SER A 182 -4.51 19.16 -1.79
C SER A 182 -5.22 19.49 -3.12
N HIS A 183 -6.51 19.21 -3.23
CA HIS A 183 -7.28 19.58 -4.42
C HIS A 183 -7.87 21.00 -4.37
N ASP A 184 -7.82 21.68 -3.23
CA ASP A 184 -8.22 23.07 -3.12
C ASP A 184 -7.05 23.99 -3.55
N PRO A 185 -7.19 24.72 -4.68
CA PRO A 185 -6.10 25.57 -5.17
C PRO A 185 -5.72 26.71 -4.22
N VAL A 186 -6.67 27.20 -3.42
CA VAL A 186 -6.44 28.29 -2.46
C VAL A 186 -5.59 27.77 -1.32
N GLU A 187 -5.92 26.59 -0.81
CA GLU A 187 -5.20 25.96 0.29
C GLU A 187 -3.76 25.57 -0.11
N LEU A 188 -3.54 25.19 -1.38
CA LEU A 188 -2.19 24.92 -1.89
C LEU A 188 -1.32 26.17 -1.97
N LEU A 189 -1.92 27.36 -2.10
CA LEU A 189 -1.17 28.62 -2.14
C LEU A 189 -0.85 29.15 -0.72
N GLU A 190 -1.57 28.68 0.28
CA GLU A 190 -1.36 29.08 1.69
C GLU A 190 -0.45 28.11 2.45
N SER A 191 -0.06 26.99 1.83
CA SER A 191 0.85 25.98 2.39
C SER A 191 2.29 26.25 2.01
#